data_d1331e87e5511955ca9991a46b454f5e
#
_entry.id   d1331e87e5511955ca9991a46b454f5e
#
_cell.length_a   1.000
_cell.length_b   1.000
_cell.length_c   1.000
_cell.angle_alpha   90.00
_cell.angle_beta   90.00
_cell.angle_gamma   90.00
#
_symmetry.space_group_name_H-M   'P 1'
#
loop_
_entity.id
_entity.type
_entity.pdbx_description
1 polymer ?
#
loop_
_entity_poly.entity_id
_entity_poly.type
_entity_poly.pdbx_seq_one_letter_code
_entity_poly.pdbx_strand_id
1 'polypeptide(L)'
;MSKIQEAIQQMSVEEMQERLAKYMATDKEWAPKPVAIEVRHRDIKDISGTNIYDVIVLKDDDTEEVIKFEDRYSKLIYIYTLLHPKGYQRRSLNKPEKAFPELASLYRAIFMADPERLIAYTAKDFDHMMSMAVSFVRKAIDKMIGCEELTIGNPRQYYGRTVIPAVYNGLEIIIDSQLQSHI
;
A
#
# COMPACT_ATOMS: atom_id res chain seq x y z
N MET A 1 35.76 4.25 33.71
CA MET A 1 34.37 4.22 33.15
C MET A 1 34.46 4.44 31.64
N SER A 2 33.59 3.77 30.87
CA SER A 2 33.59 4.01 29.42
C SER A 2 32.94 5.38 29.12
N LYS A 3 33.36 6.05 28.03
CA LYS A 3 32.75 7.33 27.58
C LYS A 3 31.22 7.26 27.42
N ILE A 4 30.70 6.05 27.16
CA ILE A 4 29.25 5.78 27.05
C ILE A 4 28.59 5.87 28.43
N GLN A 5 29.21 5.31 29.48
CA GLN A 5 28.66 5.37 30.84
C GLN A 5 28.63 6.82 31.38
N GLU A 6 29.65 7.61 31.07
CA GLU A 6 29.67 9.05 31.44
C GLU A 6 28.59 9.85 30.70
N ALA A 7 28.37 9.55 29.40
CA ALA A 7 27.31 10.21 28.62
C ALA A 7 25.91 9.88 29.14
N ILE A 8 25.65 8.63 29.55
CA ILE A 8 24.37 8.21 30.11
C ILE A 8 24.11 8.87 31.48
N GLN A 9 25.14 9.03 32.32
CA GLN A 9 25.01 9.67 33.64
C GLN A 9 24.71 11.18 33.56
N GLN A 10 24.99 11.83 32.41
CA GLN A 10 24.73 13.26 32.20
C GLN A 10 23.40 13.56 31.53
N MET A 11 22.68 12.53 31.05
CA MET A 11 21.38 12.71 30.41
C MET A 11 20.26 12.87 31.44
N SER A 12 19.31 13.79 31.16
CA SER A 12 18.08 13.87 31.92
C SER A 12 17.21 12.64 31.69
N VAL A 13 16.27 12.38 32.62
CA VAL A 13 15.32 11.27 32.48
C VAL A 13 14.47 11.45 31.22
N GLU A 14 14.10 12.68 30.88
CA GLU A 14 13.34 13.03 29.70
C GLU A 14 14.11 12.73 28.41
N GLU A 15 15.41 13.11 28.35
CA GLU A 15 16.26 12.78 27.19
C GLU A 15 16.47 11.27 27.02
N MET A 16 16.59 10.52 28.12
CA MET A 16 16.68 9.06 28.06
C MET A 16 15.38 8.44 27.55
N GLN A 17 14.23 8.93 27.99
CA GLN A 17 12.91 8.47 27.54
C GLN A 17 12.70 8.76 26.05
N GLU A 18 13.05 9.95 25.60
CA GLU A 18 12.95 10.33 24.19
C GLU A 18 13.84 9.46 23.30
N ARG A 19 15.07 9.19 23.70
CA ARG A 19 15.99 8.31 22.97
C ARG A 19 15.53 6.86 22.97
N LEU A 20 15.00 6.38 24.10
CA LEU A 20 14.44 5.02 24.19
C LEU A 20 13.23 4.89 23.27
N ALA A 21 12.30 5.84 23.31
CA ALA A 21 11.13 5.86 22.44
C ALA A 21 11.53 5.87 20.96
N LYS A 22 12.53 6.68 20.59
CA LYS A 22 13.07 6.72 19.22
C LYS A 22 13.73 5.39 18.83
N TYR A 23 14.47 4.76 19.72
CA TYR A 23 15.08 3.45 19.51
C TYR A 23 14.00 2.38 19.29
N MET A 24 13.01 2.33 20.19
CA MET A 24 11.90 1.38 20.11
C MET A 24 11.08 1.55 18.83
N ALA A 25 10.88 2.80 18.37
CA ALA A 25 10.17 3.07 17.13
C ALA A 25 10.95 2.64 15.85
N THR A 26 12.27 2.45 15.96
CA THR A 26 13.12 1.99 14.84
C THR A 26 13.42 0.50 14.88
N ASP A 27 13.21 -0.16 16.01
CA ASP A 27 13.41 -1.61 16.15
C ASP A 27 12.15 -2.36 15.72
N LYS A 28 12.30 -3.28 14.78
CA LYS A 28 11.18 -4.07 14.22
C LYS A 28 10.42 -4.88 15.26
N GLU A 29 11.08 -5.32 16.32
CA GLU A 29 10.46 -6.10 17.40
C GLU A 29 9.52 -5.24 18.25
N TRP A 30 9.85 -3.96 18.44
CA TRP A 30 9.13 -2.99 19.27
C TRP A 30 8.28 -2.00 18.46
N ALA A 31 8.42 -2.01 17.13
CA ALA A 31 7.63 -1.13 16.28
C ALA A 31 6.13 -1.46 16.38
N PRO A 32 5.26 -0.44 16.42
CA PRO A 32 3.81 -0.65 16.40
C PRO A 32 3.38 -1.50 15.20
N LYS A 33 2.49 -2.46 15.45
CA LYS A 33 2.05 -3.43 14.44
C LYS A 33 0.81 -2.95 13.70
N PRO A 34 0.71 -3.22 12.39
CA PRO A 34 -0.50 -2.90 11.64
C PRO A 34 -1.69 -3.74 12.15
N VAL A 35 -2.83 -3.09 12.34
CA VAL A 35 -4.10 -3.73 12.72
C VAL A 35 -5.15 -3.60 11.62
N ALA A 36 -5.08 -2.54 10.80
CA ALA A 36 -5.97 -2.36 9.67
C ALA A 36 -5.28 -1.60 8.52
N ILE A 37 -5.85 -1.75 7.32
CA ILE A 37 -5.51 -0.95 6.14
C ILE A 37 -6.77 -0.19 5.74
N GLU A 38 -6.67 1.12 5.63
CA GLU A 38 -7.77 1.99 5.22
C GLU A 38 -7.46 2.68 3.90
N VAL A 39 -8.41 2.61 2.96
CA VAL A 39 -8.41 3.46 1.75
C VAL A 39 -9.37 4.61 2.01
N ARG A 40 -8.81 5.77 2.32
CA ARG A 40 -9.54 6.97 2.78
C ARG A 40 -9.54 8.05 1.72
N HIS A 41 -10.70 8.65 1.48
CA HIS A 41 -10.80 9.87 0.67
C HIS A 41 -10.10 11.03 1.38
N ARG A 42 -9.25 11.76 0.65
CA ARG A 42 -8.59 12.96 1.18
C ARG A 42 -9.57 14.12 1.32
N ASP A 43 -9.39 14.94 2.34
CA ASP A 43 -10.13 16.21 2.40
C ASP A 43 -9.79 17.07 1.17
N ILE A 44 -10.83 17.63 0.54
CA ILE A 44 -10.71 18.48 -0.66
C ILE A 44 -9.72 19.65 -0.45
N LYS A 45 -9.58 20.12 0.78
CA LYS A 45 -8.63 21.19 1.14
C LYS A 45 -7.16 20.80 1.01
N ASP A 46 -6.87 19.49 1.11
CA ASP A 46 -5.52 18.96 1.09
C ASP A 46 -5.16 18.33 -0.27
N ILE A 47 -6.03 18.41 -1.26
CA ILE A 47 -5.79 17.86 -2.59
C ILE A 47 -4.80 18.75 -3.33
N SER A 48 -3.53 18.35 -3.25
CA SER A 48 -2.50 18.82 -4.18
C SER A 48 -2.38 17.84 -5.35
N GLY A 49 -2.94 18.21 -6.48
CA GLY A 49 -2.91 17.36 -7.68
C GLY A 49 -4.14 16.46 -7.82
N THR A 50 -4.00 15.36 -8.56
CA THR A 50 -5.11 14.49 -9.00
C THR A 50 -5.36 13.28 -8.10
N ASN A 51 -4.61 13.10 -7.03
CA ASN A 51 -4.73 11.94 -6.14
C ASN A 51 -5.65 12.25 -4.97
N ILE A 52 -6.84 11.67 -4.96
CA ILE A 52 -7.88 11.95 -3.97
C ILE A 52 -8.06 10.87 -2.90
N TYR A 53 -7.31 9.78 -2.95
CA TYR A 53 -7.35 8.73 -1.94
C TYR A 53 -5.96 8.46 -1.37
N ASP A 54 -5.88 8.19 -0.08
CA ASP A 54 -4.70 7.67 0.57
C ASP A 54 -4.92 6.22 1.02
N VAL A 55 -3.83 5.46 1.05
CA VAL A 55 -3.80 4.14 1.69
C VAL A 55 -3.07 4.32 3.00
N ILE A 56 -3.79 4.10 4.08
CA ILE A 56 -3.35 4.38 5.45
C ILE A 56 -3.25 3.06 6.19
N VAL A 57 -2.17 2.88 6.93
CA VAL A 57 -1.98 1.78 7.87
C VAL A 57 -2.34 2.28 9.26
N LEU A 58 -3.31 1.65 9.88
CA LEU A 58 -3.67 1.87 11.29
C LEU A 58 -2.86 0.87 12.13
N LYS A 59 -2.25 1.35 13.21
CA LYS A 59 -1.38 0.56 14.08
C LYS A 59 -1.99 0.36 15.46
N ASP A 60 -1.46 -0.60 16.21
CA ASP A 60 -1.93 -1.00 17.54
C ASP A 60 -1.66 0.04 18.65
N ASP A 61 -0.87 1.06 18.36
CA ASP A 61 -0.62 2.22 19.21
C ASP A 61 -1.49 3.44 18.86
N ASP A 62 -2.55 3.25 18.07
CA ASP A 62 -3.45 4.29 17.53
C ASP A 62 -2.77 5.30 16.58
N THR A 63 -1.56 5.01 16.09
CA THR A 63 -0.92 5.83 15.08
C THR A 63 -1.34 5.45 13.67
N GLU A 64 -1.28 6.42 12.76
CA GLU A 64 -1.58 6.26 11.34
C GLU A 64 -0.33 6.52 10.50
N GLU A 65 -0.10 5.70 9.49
CA GLU A 65 1.00 5.88 8.54
C GLU A 65 0.51 5.74 7.10
N VAL A 66 0.76 6.74 6.26
CA VAL A 66 0.37 6.72 4.84
C VAL A 66 1.40 5.96 4.02
N ILE A 67 0.96 4.96 3.23
CA ILE A 67 1.83 4.27 2.28
C ILE A 67 2.19 5.21 1.13
N LYS A 68 3.49 5.53 1.00
CA LYS A 68 4.00 6.42 -0.05
C LYS A 68 4.39 5.63 -1.30
N PHE A 69 3.47 5.53 -2.24
CA PHE A 69 3.73 4.90 -3.54
C PHE A 69 4.54 5.84 -4.45
N GLU A 70 5.53 5.29 -5.15
CA GLU A 70 6.40 6.06 -6.06
C GLU A 70 5.69 6.43 -7.37
N ASP A 71 4.69 5.62 -7.77
CA ASP A 71 3.92 5.85 -9.00
C ASP A 71 2.43 5.54 -8.83
N ARG A 72 1.62 6.04 -9.76
CA ARG A 72 0.16 5.86 -9.72
C ARG A 72 -0.27 4.41 -9.93
N TYR A 73 0.47 3.64 -10.72
CA TYR A 73 0.09 2.26 -11.04
C TYR A 73 0.34 1.32 -9.86
N SER A 74 1.40 1.53 -9.09
CA SER A 74 1.62 0.78 -7.85
C SER A 74 0.51 1.01 -6.84
N LYS A 75 0.06 2.25 -6.68
CA LYS A 75 -1.09 2.58 -5.83
C LYS A 75 -2.39 1.96 -6.36
N LEU A 76 -2.66 2.08 -7.67
CA LEU A 76 -3.81 1.46 -8.33
C LEU A 76 -3.85 -0.04 -8.09
N ILE A 77 -2.76 -0.74 -8.34
CA ILE A 77 -2.67 -2.19 -8.19
C ILE A 77 -2.82 -2.60 -6.73
N TYR A 78 -2.25 -1.86 -5.80
CA TYR A 78 -2.41 -2.15 -4.37
C TYR A 78 -3.87 -2.03 -3.94
N ILE A 79 -4.54 -0.93 -4.26
CA ILE A 79 -5.97 -0.74 -3.97
C ILE A 79 -6.81 -1.83 -4.67
N TYR A 80 -6.49 -2.16 -5.92
CA TYR A 80 -7.18 -3.23 -6.64
C TYR A 80 -7.07 -4.59 -5.94
N THR A 81 -5.91 -4.92 -5.35
CA THR A 81 -5.75 -6.17 -4.58
C THR A 81 -6.56 -6.18 -3.29
N LEU A 82 -6.71 -5.03 -2.62
CA LEU A 82 -7.55 -4.90 -1.44
C LEU A 82 -9.03 -5.11 -1.76
N LEU A 83 -9.49 -4.61 -2.91
CA LEU A 83 -10.86 -4.72 -3.39
C LEU A 83 -11.18 -6.13 -3.92
N HIS A 84 -10.19 -6.83 -4.45
CA HIS A 84 -10.34 -8.15 -5.07
C HIS A 84 -9.47 -9.24 -4.40
N PRO A 85 -9.70 -9.57 -3.11
CA PRO A 85 -8.89 -10.54 -2.39
C PRO A 85 -8.94 -11.95 -2.99
N LYS A 86 -9.99 -12.26 -3.76
CA LYS A 86 -10.14 -13.54 -4.48
C LYS A 86 -9.46 -13.54 -5.85
N GLY A 87 -8.79 -12.45 -6.21
CA GLY A 87 -8.15 -12.28 -7.51
C GLY A 87 -9.13 -12.06 -8.65
N TYR A 88 -8.61 -11.92 -9.85
CA TYR A 88 -9.36 -11.69 -11.08
C TYR A 88 -9.19 -12.84 -12.08
N GLN A 89 -10.14 -13.02 -12.99
CA GLN A 89 -10.08 -14.11 -13.96
C GLN A 89 -9.07 -13.80 -15.07
N ARG A 90 -8.12 -14.70 -15.33
CA ARG A 90 -7.09 -14.56 -16.37
C ARG A 90 -7.69 -14.35 -17.77
N ARG A 91 -8.87 -14.91 -18.05
CA ARG A 91 -9.56 -14.70 -19.32
C ARG A 91 -9.88 -13.23 -19.60
N SER A 92 -10.03 -12.43 -18.56
CA SER A 92 -10.20 -10.98 -18.69
C SER A 92 -8.88 -10.30 -19.09
N LEU A 93 -7.73 -10.82 -18.66
CA LEU A 93 -6.41 -10.28 -19.00
C LEU A 93 -5.96 -10.63 -20.43
N ASN A 94 -6.32 -11.82 -20.91
CA ASN A 94 -6.06 -12.19 -22.32
C ASN A 94 -6.93 -11.40 -23.33
N LYS A 95 -7.93 -10.68 -22.82
CA LYS A 95 -8.74 -9.72 -23.58
C LYS A 95 -8.62 -8.38 -22.84
N PRO A 96 -7.61 -7.56 -23.17
CA PRO A 96 -7.38 -6.26 -22.55
C PRO A 96 -8.65 -5.43 -22.43
N GLU A 97 -9.50 -5.49 -23.47
CA GLU A 97 -10.80 -4.81 -23.56
C GLU A 97 -11.76 -5.11 -22.40
N LYS A 98 -11.57 -6.24 -21.68
CA LYS A 98 -12.42 -6.64 -20.55
C LYS A 98 -11.82 -6.39 -19.17
N ALA A 99 -10.49 -6.49 -19.05
CA ALA A 99 -9.81 -6.20 -17.78
C ALA A 99 -9.57 -4.70 -17.59
N PHE A 100 -9.32 -3.98 -18.68
CA PHE A 100 -9.07 -2.54 -18.65
C PHE A 100 -10.25 -1.69 -18.19
N PRO A 101 -11.53 -2.02 -18.47
CA PRO A 101 -12.63 -1.20 -17.98
C PRO A 101 -12.66 -1.06 -16.45
N GLU A 102 -12.42 -2.14 -15.70
CA GLU A 102 -12.42 -2.10 -14.23
C GLU A 102 -11.25 -1.30 -13.69
N LEU A 103 -10.02 -1.59 -14.17
CA LEU A 103 -8.83 -0.83 -13.80
C LEU A 103 -8.90 0.62 -14.26
N ALA A 104 -9.45 0.90 -15.43
CA ALA A 104 -9.62 2.26 -15.94
C ALA A 104 -10.67 3.03 -15.12
N SER A 105 -11.77 2.38 -14.72
CA SER A 105 -12.77 2.97 -13.84
C SER A 105 -12.16 3.31 -12.48
N LEU A 106 -11.44 2.37 -11.88
CA LEU A 106 -10.76 2.55 -10.61
C LEU A 106 -9.68 3.65 -10.70
N TYR A 107 -8.93 3.69 -11.79
CA TYR A 107 -7.93 4.75 -12.02
C TYR A 107 -8.57 6.14 -12.05
N ARG A 108 -9.69 6.30 -12.77
CA ARG A 108 -10.42 7.57 -12.82
C ARG A 108 -10.95 7.97 -11.44
N ALA A 109 -11.48 6.99 -10.69
CA ALA A 109 -11.99 7.23 -9.35
C ALA A 109 -10.87 7.69 -8.39
N ILE A 110 -9.70 7.07 -8.43
CA ILE A 110 -8.58 7.38 -7.53
C ILE A 110 -7.86 8.68 -7.92
N PHE A 111 -7.69 8.94 -9.22
CA PHE A 111 -6.79 10.00 -9.69
C PHE A 111 -7.50 11.14 -10.42
N MET A 112 -8.83 11.09 -10.59
CA MET A 112 -9.61 12.06 -11.36
C MET A 112 -8.98 12.38 -12.74
N ALA A 113 -8.38 11.38 -13.38
CA ALA A 113 -7.62 11.52 -14.61
C ALA A 113 -7.89 10.34 -15.54
N ASP A 114 -7.77 10.56 -16.86
CA ASP A 114 -7.88 9.47 -17.81
C ASP A 114 -6.64 8.57 -17.80
N PRO A 115 -6.84 7.26 -17.88
CA PRO A 115 -5.76 6.28 -17.91
C PRO A 115 -5.18 6.13 -19.34
N GLU A 116 -4.63 7.20 -19.91
CA GLU A 116 -4.13 7.23 -21.30
C GLU A 116 -3.22 6.04 -21.64
N ARG A 117 -2.39 5.61 -20.68
CA ARG A 117 -1.49 4.48 -20.87
C ARG A 117 -2.19 3.12 -20.81
N LEU A 118 -3.23 2.95 -19.99
CA LEU A 118 -3.95 1.68 -19.89
C LEU A 118 -4.67 1.30 -21.17
N ILE A 119 -5.07 2.28 -21.97
CA ILE A 119 -5.78 2.08 -23.24
C ILE A 119 -4.83 1.58 -24.34
N ALA A 120 -3.53 1.87 -24.24
CA ALA A 120 -2.52 1.56 -25.23
C ALA A 120 -1.79 0.22 -25.01
N TYR A 121 -2.04 -0.50 -23.89
CA TYR A 121 -1.30 -1.71 -23.56
C TYR A 121 -1.78 -2.95 -24.31
N THR A 122 -0.82 -3.69 -24.86
CA THR A 122 -1.01 -5.10 -25.24
C THR A 122 -1.03 -5.96 -23.95
N ALA A 123 -1.48 -7.23 -24.05
CA ALA A 123 -1.45 -8.15 -22.91
C ALA A 123 -0.03 -8.32 -22.31
N LYS A 124 1.01 -8.29 -23.16
CA LYS A 124 2.41 -8.37 -22.73
C LYS A 124 2.86 -7.12 -21.96
N ASP A 125 2.47 -5.95 -22.44
CA ASP A 125 2.78 -4.68 -21.78
C ASP A 125 2.07 -4.58 -20.41
N PHE A 126 0.85 -5.11 -20.34
CA PHE A 126 0.09 -5.20 -19.09
C PHE A 126 0.79 -6.09 -18.07
N ASP A 127 1.24 -7.29 -18.44
CA ASP A 127 1.97 -8.20 -17.55
C ASP A 127 3.27 -7.54 -17.04
N HIS A 128 3.96 -6.81 -17.89
CA HIS A 128 5.14 -6.05 -17.50
C HIS A 128 4.80 -4.92 -16.52
N MET A 129 3.77 -4.14 -16.81
CA MET A 129 3.27 -3.08 -15.93
C MET A 129 2.89 -3.63 -14.55
N MET A 130 2.18 -4.78 -14.49
CA MET A 130 1.80 -5.42 -13.24
C MET A 130 3.02 -5.85 -12.43
N SER A 131 4.01 -6.44 -13.08
CA SER A 131 5.26 -6.87 -12.42
C SER A 131 6.03 -5.67 -11.85
N MET A 132 6.11 -4.59 -12.61
CA MET A 132 6.73 -3.33 -12.17
C MET A 132 5.96 -2.74 -10.98
N ALA A 133 4.63 -2.64 -11.08
CA ALA A 133 3.79 -2.10 -10.01
C ALA A 133 3.95 -2.88 -8.70
N VAL A 134 3.97 -4.23 -8.77
CA VAL A 134 4.24 -5.10 -7.60
C VAL A 134 5.62 -4.80 -6.99
N SER A 135 6.65 -4.60 -7.81
CA SER A 135 7.98 -4.25 -7.33
C SER A 135 8.00 -2.91 -6.60
N PHE A 136 7.31 -1.89 -7.12
CA PHE A 136 7.20 -0.58 -6.47
C PHE A 136 6.37 -0.62 -5.19
N VAL A 137 5.29 -1.43 -5.15
CA VAL A 137 4.55 -1.68 -3.90
C VAL A 137 5.47 -2.23 -2.82
N ARG A 138 6.26 -3.27 -3.13
CA ARG A 138 7.22 -3.85 -2.17
C ARG A 138 8.20 -2.81 -1.65
N LYS A 139 8.79 -2.01 -2.53
CA LYS A 139 9.69 -0.92 -2.14
C LYS A 139 9.02 0.12 -1.22
N ALA A 140 7.73 0.39 -1.43
CA ALA A 140 6.99 1.31 -0.57
C ALA A 140 6.80 0.71 0.83
N ILE A 141 6.43 -0.58 0.91
CA ILE A 141 6.23 -1.30 2.17
C ILE A 141 7.56 -1.53 2.92
N ASP A 142 8.63 -1.87 2.21
CA ASP A 142 9.96 -2.09 2.80
C ASP A 142 10.53 -0.85 3.53
N LYS A 143 10.01 0.34 3.21
CA LYS A 143 10.34 1.60 3.89
C LYS A 143 9.59 1.78 5.21
N MET A 144 8.56 0.98 5.47
CA MET A 144 7.71 1.06 6.65
C MET A 144 8.16 0.05 7.70
N ILE A 145 8.54 0.53 8.88
CA ILE A 145 9.04 -0.34 9.94
C ILE A 145 7.88 -1.12 10.57
N GLY A 146 8.06 -2.44 10.72
CA GLY A 146 7.05 -3.31 11.33
C GLY A 146 5.84 -3.62 10.44
N CYS A 147 5.90 -3.29 9.14
CA CYS A 147 4.79 -3.42 8.20
C CYS A 147 5.04 -4.45 7.08
N GLU A 148 5.96 -5.38 7.26
CA GLU A 148 6.32 -6.39 6.25
C GLU A 148 5.13 -7.25 5.82
N GLU A 149 4.14 -7.42 6.67
CA GLU A 149 2.92 -8.19 6.41
C GLU A 149 2.00 -7.53 5.38
N LEU A 150 2.21 -6.24 5.10
CA LEU A 150 1.42 -5.49 4.10
C LEU A 150 1.88 -5.74 2.66
N THR A 151 2.97 -6.45 2.47
CA THR A 151 3.54 -6.68 1.14
C THR A 151 2.65 -7.56 0.27
N ILE A 152 2.83 -7.46 -1.04
CA ILE A 152 2.16 -8.29 -2.03
C ILE A 152 3.18 -9.15 -2.80
N GLY A 153 2.74 -10.33 -3.21
CA GLY A 153 3.54 -11.25 -4.00
C GLY A 153 3.44 -11.02 -5.51
N ASN A 154 4.19 -11.79 -6.28
CA ASN A 154 4.04 -11.81 -7.73
C ASN A 154 2.70 -12.42 -8.12
N PRO A 155 2.09 -11.97 -9.24
CA PRO A 155 0.89 -12.58 -9.77
C PRO A 155 1.05 -14.08 -9.97
N ARG A 156 0.12 -14.87 -9.48
CA ARG A 156 0.11 -16.34 -9.62
C ARG A 156 -1.20 -16.81 -10.25
N GLN A 157 -1.11 -17.91 -10.99
CA GLN A 157 -2.30 -18.57 -11.53
C GLN A 157 -2.88 -19.53 -10.48
N TYR A 158 -4.16 -19.36 -10.20
CA TYR A 158 -4.88 -20.23 -9.28
C TYR A 158 -6.31 -20.46 -9.78
N TYR A 159 -6.65 -21.71 -10.15
CA TYR A 159 -7.96 -22.08 -10.70
C TYR A 159 -8.47 -21.16 -11.82
N GLY A 160 -7.60 -20.82 -12.76
CA GLY A 160 -7.95 -19.96 -13.90
C GLY A 160 -8.07 -18.47 -13.57
N ARG A 161 -7.75 -18.07 -12.34
CA ARG A 161 -7.65 -16.67 -11.92
C ARG A 161 -6.20 -16.27 -11.71
N THR A 162 -5.91 -15.02 -11.96
CA THR A 162 -4.64 -14.43 -11.51
C THR A 162 -4.87 -13.85 -10.11
N VAL A 163 -4.09 -14.29 -9.16
CA VAL A 163 -4.11 -13.80 -7.78
C VAL A 163 -2.79 -13.12 -7.50
N ILE A 164 -2.87 -11.94 -6.92
CA ILE A 164 -1.70 -11.28 -6.33
C ILE A 164 -1.73 -11.64 -4.85
N PRO A 165 -0.82 -12.53 -4.39
CA PRO A 165 -0.81 -12.92 -2.99
C PRO A 165 -0.55 -11.71 -2.10
N ALA A 166 -1.38 -11.51 -1.12
CA ALA A 166 -1.20 -10.52 -0.09
C ALA A 166 -0.94 -11.24 1.24
N VAL A 167 -0.06 -10.70 2.05
CA VAL A 167 0.37 -11.35 3.31
C VAL A 167 -0.41 -10.82 4.51
N TYR A 168 -1.23 -9.79 4.34
CA TYR A 168 -1.98 -9.15 5.43
C TYR A 168 -3.13 -10.02 5.98
N ASN A 169 -2.80 -11.25 6.40
CA ASN A 169 -3.74 -12.15 7.05
C ASN A 169 -4.16 -11.59 8.42
N GLY A 170 -5.48 -11.48 8.63
CA GLY A 170 -6.05 -11.04 9.90
C GLY A 170 -6.15 -9.52 10.07
N LEU A 171 -5.71 -8.72 9.10
CA LEU A 171 -5.92 -7.28 9.13
C LEU A 171 -7.32 -6.92 8.67
N GLU A 172 -7.92 -5.92 9.29
CA GLU A 172 -9.15 -5.32 8.81
C GLU A 172 -8.85 -4.48 7.56
N ILE A 173 -9.72 -4.57 6.55
CA ILE A 173 -9.62 -3.77 5.31
C ILE A 173 -10.82 -2.84 5.26
N ILE A 174 -10.56 -1.54 5.41
CA ILE A 174 -11.56 -0.48 5.42
C ILE A 174 -11.45 0.27 4.10
N ILE A 175 -12.52 0.26 3.31
CA ILE A 175 -12.54 0.92 2.00
C ILE A 175 -13.66 1.94 1.97
N ASP A 176 -13.34 3.15 1.54
CA ASP A 176 -14.31 4.22 1.33
C ASP A 176 -15.47 3.74 0.44
N SER A 177 -16.69 4.04 0.87
CA SER A 177 -17.92 3.56 0.23
C SER A 177 -18.07 4.04 -1.22
N GLN A 178 -17.56 5.21 -1.56
CA GLN A 178 -17.58 5.72 -2.93
C GLN A 178 -16.70 4.87 -3.84
N LEU A 179 -15.55 4.42 -3.34
CA LEU A 179 -14.64 3.57 -4.11
C LEU A 179 -15.22 2.16 -4.32
N GLN A 180 -15.96 1.64 -3.35
CA GLN A 180 -16.64 0.34 -3.48
C GLN A 180 -17.68 0.29 -4.61
N SER A 181 -18.28 1.42 -4.95
CA SER A 181 -19.29 1.50 -6.03
C SER A 181 -18.70 1.39 -7.45
N HIS A 182 -17.37 1.43 -7.59
CA HIS A 182 -16.67 1.34 -8.88
C HIS A 182 -16.21 -0.09 -9.26
N ILE A 183 -16.65 -1.10 -8.48
CA ILE A 183 -16.25 -2.52 -8.66
C ILE A 183 -17.40 -3.35 -9.21
#